data_17f2b4dc56aa38d3b19c94ba4eabca7d
#
_entry.id   17f2b4dc56aa38d3b19c94ba4eabca7d
#
_cell.length_a   1.000
_cell.length_b   1.000
_cell.length_c   1.000
_cell.angle_alpha   90.00
_cell.angle_beta   90.00
_cell.angle_gamma   90.00
#
_symmetry.space_group_name_H-M   'P 1'
#
loop_
_entity.id
_entity.type
_entity.pdbx_description
1 polymer ?
#
loop_
_entity_poly.entity_id
_entity_poly.type
_entity_poly.pdbx_seq_one_letter_code
_entity_poly.pdbx_strand_id
1 'polypeptide(L)'
;MSTESPRKIVLTGITRGLGRALVEKFTRLGHTVIGCGRRFEAVEEVRRALDPYPYLSVVDVLDTESVQAWALDVQDRFGAPDLLINNAAVAHPGKAFWELSQEDYDSVIDTNVKGPANVMRAFLPGMIARGSGIVVNISSGVGRFAVKNFSAYVASKHAVEGLSKAVALDLPKGLACVPLSPGVVDTDMLKAHWGEERSGQEIDPASWAEIAAPFILGLTPADNGKSLNTSEER
;
A
#
# COMPACT_ATOMS: atom_id res chain seq x y z
N MET A 1 -25.70 3.46 6.92
CA MET A 1 -24.98 4.20 5.86
C MET A 1 -24.05 5.14 6.61
N SER A 2 -22.74 5.03 6.39
CA SER A 2 -21.74 5.93 7.02
C SER A 2 -22.00 7.38 6.60
N THR A 3 -22.06 8.29 7.56
CA THR A 3 -22.28 9.74 7.36
C THR A 3 -20.98 10.46 6.99
N GLU A 4 -19.89 9.73 6.72
CA GLU A 4 -18.61 10.32 6.33
C GLU A 4 -18.63 10.74 4.86
N SER A 5 -18.11 11.94 4.59
CA SER A 5 -17.97 12.47 3.23
C SER A 5 -17.04 11.56 2.39
N PRO A 6 -17.32 11.35 1.09
CA PRO A 6 -16.46 10.59 0.21
C PRO A 6 -15.01 11.12 0.24
N ARG A 7 -14.05 10.24 0.49
CA ARG A 7 -12.61 10.55 0.49
C ARG A 7 -12.00 10.22 -0.86
N LYS A 8 -10.95 10.93 -1.24
CA LYS A 8 -10.08 10.65 -2.38
C LYS A 8 -8.94 9.77 -1.92
N ILE A 9 -8.89 8.54 -2.41
CA ILE A 9 -7.96 7.50 -1.97
C ILE A 9 -7.06 7.10 -3.14
N VAL A 10 -5.78 7.42 -3.05
CA VAL A 10 -4.76 6.93 -3.98
C VAL A 10 -4.18 5.63 -3.44
N LEU A 11 -4.14 4.58 -4.27
CA LEU A 11 -3.72 3.24 -3.88
C LEU A 11 -2.84 2.60 -4.95
N THR A 12 -1.66 2.11 -4.58
CA THR A 12 -0.76 1.39 -5.49
C THR A 12 -0.90 -0.14 -5.37
N GLY A 13 -0.65 -0.87 -6.47
CA GLY A 13 -0.66 -2.34 -6.45
C GLY A 13 -2.06 -2.95 -6.36
N ILE A 14 -3.00 -2.45 -7.17
CA ILE A 14 -4.45 -2.71 -7.09
C ILE A 14 -4.91 -4.03 -7.75
N THR A 15 -4.02 -4.77 -8.39
CA THR A 15 -4.44 -5.83 -9.32
C THR A 15 -4.67 -7.20 -8.65
N ARG A 16 -4.19 -7.40 -7.42
CA ARG A 16 -4.36 -8.65 -6.66
C ARG A 16 -4.22 -8.43 -5.15
N GLY A 17 -4.51 -9.46 -4.37
CA GLY A 17 -4.30 -9.51 -2.92
C GLY A 17 -4.94 -8.33 -2.17
N LEU A 18 -4.22 -7.76 -1.21
CA LEU A 18 -4.72 -6.69 -0.34
C LEU A 18 -5.17 -5.45 -1.12
N GLY A 19 -4.39 -5.05 -2.15
CA GLY A 19 -4.71 -3.85 -2.95
C GLY A 19 -6.01 -4.03 -3.73
N ARG A 20 -6.27 -5.21 -4.31
CA ARG A 20 -7.52 -5.52 -5.00
C ARG A 20 -8.71 -5.45 -4.02
N ALA A 21 -8.57 -6.09 -2.88
CA ALA A 21 -9.62 -6.11 -1.86
C ALA A 21 -9.93 -4.70 -1.31
N LEU A 22 -8.91 -3.86 -1.10
CA LEU A 22 -9.11 -2.47 -0.67
C LEU A 22 -9.80 -1.61 -1.74
N VAL A 23 -9.43 -1.74 -3.03
CA VAL A 23 -10.13 -1.03 -4.12
C VAL A 23 -11.61 -1.38 -4.11
N GLU A 24 -11.94 -2.66 -4.07
CA GLU A 24 -13.32 -3.15 -4.03
C GLU A 24 -14.07 -2.62 -2.81
N LYS A 25 -13.45 -2.68 -1.63
CA LYS A 25 -14.07 -2.23 -0.38
C LYS A 25 -14.31 -0.73 -0.36
N PHE A 26 -13.31 0.09 -0.70
CA PHE A 26 -13.45 1.54 -0.71
C PHE A 26 -14.45 2.02 -1.76
N THR A 27 -14.48 1.38 -2.94
CA THR A 27 -15.48 1.67 -3.98
C THR A 27 -16.89 1.39 -3.48
N ARG A 28 -17.13 0.23 -2.84
CA ARG A 28 -18.42 -0.11 -2.22
C ARG A 28 -18.83 0.85 -1.10
N LEU A 29 -17.89 1.43 -0.40
CA LEU A 29 -18.14 2.44 0.64
C LEU A 29 -18.42 3.84 0.05
N GLY A 30 -18.34 4.01 -1.28
CA GLY A 30 -18.66 5.27 -1.97
C GLY A 30 -17.50 6.27 -2.00
N HIS A 31 -16.26 5.84 -1.74
CA HIS A 31 -15.09 6.71 -1.87
C HIS A 31 -14.62 6.83 -3.32
N THR A 32 -13.95 7.93 -3.64
CA THR A 32 -13.25 8.11 -4.93
C THR A 32 -11.92 7.36 -4.89
N VAL A 33 -11.88 6.19 -5.52
CA VAL A 33 -10.68 5.36 -5.55
C VAL A 33 -9.88 5.62 -6.83
N ILE A 34 -8.60 5.94 -6.65
CA ILE A 34 -7.64 6.25 -7.69
C ILE A 34 -6.49 5.26 -7.53
N GLY A 35 -6.36 4.32 -8.44
CA GLY A 35 -5.43 3.21 -8.27
C GLY A 35 -4.43 3.06 -9.41
N CYS A 36 -3.30 2.39 -9.13
CA CYS A 36 -2.39 1.99 -10.20
C CYS A 36 -1.88 0.56 -10.05
N GLY A 37 -1.55 0.00 -11.20
CA GLY A 37 -0.87 -1.28 -11.34
C GLY A 37 -0.02 -1.28 -12.61
N ARG A 38 1.00 -2.12 -12.68
CA ARG A 38 1.98 -2.08 -13.79
C ARG A 38 1.56 -2.86 -15.05
N ARG A 39 0.58 -3.76 -14.96
CA ARG A 39 0.15 -4.60 -16.09
C ARG A 39 -1.21 -4.15 -16.61
N PHE A 40 -1.27 -3.76 -17.87
CA PHE A 40 -2.47 -3.24 -18.52
C PHE A 40 -3.67 -4.19 -18.36
N GLU A 41 -3.51 -5.47 -18.73
CA GLU A 41 -4.60 -6.45 -18.72
C GLU A 41 -5.20 -6.63 -17.32
N ALA A 42 -4.32 -6.66 -16.30
CA ALA A 42 -4.75 -6.83 -14.91
C ALA A 42 -5.45 -5.56 -14.36
N VAL A 43 -5.02 -4.37 -14.78
CA VAL A 43 -5.71 -3.11 -14.44
C VAL A 43 -7.09 -3.05 -15.08
N GLU A 44 -7.19 -3.42 -16.38
CA GLU A 44 -8.46 -3.46 -17.09
C GLU A 44 -9.44 -4.51 -16.54
N GLU A 45 -8.94 -5.64 -16.05
CA GLU A 45 -9.76 -6.63 -15.34
C GLU A 45 -10.40 -6.02 -14.09
N VAL A 46 -9.61 -5.33 -13.26
CA VAL A 46 -10.14 -4.64 -12.07
C VAL A 46 -11.18 -3.60 -12.46
N ARG A 47 -10.89 -2.79 -13.48
CA ARG A 47 -11.80 -1.74 -13.94
C ARG A 47 -13.16 -2.30 -14.37
N ARG A 48 -13.16 -3.40 -15.15
CA ARG A 48 -14.41 -4.03 -15.62
C ARG A 48 -15.22 -4.72 -14.51
N ALA A 49 -14.57 -5.13 -13.44
CA ALA A 49 -15.22 -5.84 -12.35
C ALA A 49 -15.95 -4.92 -11.36
N LEU A 50 -15.74 -3.59 -11.43
CA LEU A 50 -16.25 -2.65 -10.44
C LEU A 50 -17.21 -1.63 -11.05
N ASP A 51 -18.31 -1.38 -10.33
CA ASP A 51 -19.29 -0.33 -10.60
C ASP A 51 -19.64 0.36 -9.25
N PRO A 52 -19.52 1.70 -9.12
CA PRO A 52 -18.98 2.63 -10.11
C PRO A 52 -17.49 2.38 -10.42
N TYR A 53 -17.06 2.78 -11.61
CA TYR A 53 -15.67 2.57 -12.04
C TYR A 53 -14.68 3.42 -11.24
N PRO A 54 -13.69 2.81 -10.56
CA PRO A 54 -12.58 3.54 -9.99
C PRO A 54 -11.68 4.13 -11.08
N TYR A 55 -10.96 5.21 -10.75
CA TYR A 55 -9.97 5.78 -11.67
C TYR A 55 -8.66 4.99 -11.59
N LEU A 56 -8.43 4.11 -12.57
CA LEU A 56 -7.28 3.20 -12.56
C LEU A 56 -6.31 3.52 -13.71
N SER A 57 -5.02 3.52 -13.41
CA SER A 57 -3.93 3.83 -14.34
C SER A 57 -2.91 2.71 -14.42
N VAL A 58 -2.27 2.58 -15.58
CA VAL A 58 -1.12 1.68 -15.76
C VAL A 58 0.13 2.47 -15.42
N VAL A 59 0.70 2.21 -14.24
CA VAL A 59 1.91 2.90 -13.74
C VAL A 59 2.76 1.88 -13.00
N ASP A 60 4.05 1.84 -13.33
CA ASP A 60 5.06 1.17 -12.52
C ASP A 60 5.60 2.16 -11.48
N VAL A 61 5.54 1.81 -10.21
CA VAL A 61 6.03 2.65 -9.12
C VAL A 61 7.55 2.88 -9.15
N LEU A 62 8.28 2.12 -9.96
CA LEU A 62 9.72 2.28 -10.20
C LEU A 62 10.04 3.32 -11.28
N ASP A 63 9.11 3.57 -12.19
CA ASP A 63 9.23 4.60 -13.21
C ASP A 63 8.84 5.97 -12.63
N THR A 64 9.86 6.74 -12.25
CA THR A 64 9.66 8.04 -11.59
C THR A 64 8.95 9.06 -12.47
N GLU A 65 9.18 9.04 -13.79
CA GLU A 65 8.52 9.95 -14.72
C GLU A 65 7.04 9.60 -14.86
N SER A 66 6.72 8.32 -15.01
CA SER A 66 5.35 7.82 -15.06
C SER A 66 4.59 8.10 -13.75
N VAL A 67 5.22 7.90 -12.59
CA VAL A 67 4.64 8.23 -11.29
C VAL A 67 4.37 9.74 -11.16
N GLN A 68 5.31 10.58 -11.59
CA GLN A 68 5.13 12.03 -11.56
C GLN A 68 3.99 12.49 -12.47
N ALA A 69 3.95 11.98 -13.71
CA ALA A 69 2.88 12.30 -14.67
C ALA A 69 1.50 11.86 -14.13
N TRP A 70 1.42 10.67 -13.55
CA TRP A 70 0.20 10.17 -12.90
C TRP A 70 -0.23 11.06 -11.73
N ALA A 71 0.69 11.48 -10.87
CA ALA A 71 0.37 12.33 -9.73
C ALA A 71 -0.14 13.71 -10.17
N LEU A 72 0.41 14.29 -11.24
CA LEU A 72 -0.05 15.55 -11.82
C LEU A 72 -1.47 15.42 -12.39
N ASP A 73 -1.74 14.37 -13.18
CA ASP A 73 -3.08 14.10 -13.74
C ASP A 73 -4.12 13.88 -12.63
N VAL A 74 -3.77 13.12 -11.59
CA VAL A 74 -4.66 12.90 -10.43
C VAL A 74 -4.93 14.21 -9.69
N GLN A 75 -3.92 15.03 -9.45
CA GLN A 75 -4.08 16.28 -8.73
C GLN A 75 -4.88 17.32 -9.54
N ASP A 76 -4.74 17.34 -10.86
CA ASP A 76 -5.52 18.19 -11.74
C ASP A 76 -7.01 17.82 -11.72
N ARG A 77 -7.32 16.53 -11.79
CA ARG A 77 -8.72 16.04 -11.86
C ARG A 77 -9.42 16.00 -10.51
N PHE A 78 -8.72 15.60 -9.47
CA PHE A 78 -9.31 15.29 -8.16
C PHE A 78 -8.78 16.18 -7.02
N GLY A 79 -7.69 16.91 -7.26
CA GLY A 79 -6.93 17.57 -6.21
C GLY A 79 -6.09 16.58 -5.40
N ALA A 80 -5.44 17.07 -4.33
CA ALA A 80 -4.62 16.22 -3.46
C ALA A 80 -5.47 15.10 -2.78
N PRO A 81 -4.94 13.86 -2.65
CA PRO A 81 -5.65 12.75 -2.02
C PRO A 81 -5.78 12.92 -0.51
N ASP A 82 -6.88 12.44 0.08
CA ASP A 82 -7.08 12.38 1.52
C ASP A 82 -6.30 11.23 2.15
N LEU A 83 -6.20 10.13 1.41
CA LEU A 83 -5.40 8.96 1.75
C LEU A 83 -4.48 8.58 0.58
N LEU A 84 -3.21 8.37 0.88
CA LEU A 84 -2.21 7.81 -0.03
C LEU A 84 -1.75 6.47 0.53
N ILE A 85 -2.09 5.36 -0.14
CA ILE A 85 -1.80 4.02 0.33
C ILE A 85 -0.77 3.36 -0.59
N ASN A 86 0.46 3.24 -0.11
CA ASN A 86 1.53 2.51 -0.76
C ASN A 86 1.42 1.03 -0.40
N ASN A 87 0.80 0.25 -1.29
CA ASN A 87 0.59 -1.18 -1.11
C ASN A 87 1.39 -2.03 -2.11
N ALA A 88 1.80 -1.49 -3.26
CA ALA A 88 2.59 -2.23 -4.24
C ALA A 88 3.84 -2.83 -3.59
N ALA A 89 3.96 -4.15 -3.66
CA ALA A 89 5.09 -4.89 -3.09
C ALA A 89 5.29 -6.23 -3.81
N VAL A 90 6.51 -6.73 -3.74
CA VAL A 90 6.89 -8.07 -4.17
C VAL A 90 7.67 -8.78 -3.06
N ALA A 91 7.74 -10.11 -3.16
CA ALA A 91 8.59 -10.94 -2.33
C ALA A 91 9.37 -11.91 -3.22
N HIS A 92 10.46 -12.44 -2.70
CA HIS A 92 11.22 -13.50 -3.35
C HIS A 92 10.79 -14.87 -2.82
N PRO A 93 11.08 -15.97 -3.54
CA PRO A 93 10.94 -17.33 -3.01
C PRO A 93 11.76 -17.53 -1.73
N GLY A 94 11.26 -18.35 -0.82
CA GLY A 94 11.96 -18.66 0.44
C GLY A 94 13.31 -19.34 0.22
N LYS A 95 14.41 -18.57 0.29
CA LYS A 95 15.81 -19.04 0.10
C LYS A 95 16.70 -18.48 1.19
N ALA A 96 17.78 -19.19 1.51
CA ALA A 96 18.84 -18.66 2.34
C ALA A 96 19.51 -17.45 1.64
N PHE A 97 20.00 -16.49 2.42
CA PHE A 97 20.54 -15.23 1.88
C PHE A 97 21.58 -15.42 0.78
N TRP A 98 22.49 -16.36 0.97
CA TRP A 98 23.57 -16.66 0.01
C TRP A 98 23.14 -17.45 -1.24
N GLU A 99 21.87 -17.92 -1.27
CA GLU A 99 21.25 -18.59 -2.42
C GLU A 99 20.32 -17.65 -3.21
N LEU A 100 20.07 -16.46 -2.66
CA LEU A 100 19.21 -15.46 -3.31
C LEU A 100 19.95 -14.81 -4.47
N SER A 101 19.35 -14.77 -5.64
CA SER A 101 19.93 -14.07 -6.77
C SER A 101 19.94 -12.54 -6.55
N GLN A 102 20.88 -11.86 -7.19
CA GLN A 102 20.92 -10.39 -7.15
C GLN A 102 19.62 -9.78 -7.71
N GLU A 103 19.08 -10.36 -8.78
CA GLU A 103 17.83 -9.92 -9.40
C GLU A 103 16.64 -10.01 -8.43
N ASP A 104 16.49 -11.15 -7.72
CA ASP A 104 15.46 -11.32 -6.71
C ASP A 104 15.61 -10.30 -5.58
N TYR A 105 16.86 -10.08 -5.12
CA TYR A 105 17.15 -9.11 -4.07
C TYR A 105 16.81 -7.68 -4.50
N ASP A 106 17.32 -7.25 -5.66
CA ASP A 106 17.10 -5.92 -6.20
C ASP A 106 15.62 -5.66 -6.48
N SER A 107 14.90 -6.62 -7.07
CA SER A 107 13.46 -6.51 -7.33
C SER A 107 12.67 -6.21 -6.05
N VAL A 108 13.01 -6.85 -4.94
CA VAL A 108 12.34 -6.64 -3.65
C VAL A 108 12.68 -5.27 -3.07
N ILE A 109 13.96 -4.89 -3.04
CA ILE A 109 14.38 -3.60 -2.49
C ILE A 109 13.84 -2.44 -3.35
N ASP A 110 13.95 -2.55 -4.65
CA ASP A 110 13.47 -1.51 -5.56
C ASP A 110 11.96 -1.31 -5.41
N THR A 111 11.17 -2.37 -5.55
CA THR A 111 9.72 -2.25 -5.49
C THR A 111 9.23 -1.81 -4.12
N ASN A 112 9.74 -2.42 -3.05
CA ASN A 112 9.17 -2.24 -1.72
C ASN A 112 9.68 -0.97 -1.01
N VAL A 113 10.85 -0.44 -1.41
CA VAL A 113 11.46 0.73 -0.77
C VAL A 113 11.44 1.94 -1.69
N LYS A 114 12.01 1.83 -2.90
CA LYS A 114 12.03 2.95 -3.85
C LYS A 114 10.65 3.27 -4.38
N GLY A 115 9.78 2.26 -4.62
CA GLY A 115 8.42 2.48 -5.08
C GLY A 115 7.62 3.42 -4.18
N PRO A 116 7.42 3.13 -2.88
CA PRO A 116 6.76 4.05 -1.95
C PRO A 116 7.43 5.43 -1.87
N ALA A 117 8.77 5.50 -1.93
CA ALA A 117 9.48 6.77 -1.91
C ALA A 117 9.17 7.62 -3.14
N ASN A 118 9.10 7.04 -4.34
CA ASN A 118 8.74 7.74 -5.57
C ASN A 118 7.32 8.28 -5.50
N VAL A 119 6.37 7.45 -5.07
CA VAL A 119 4.96 7.82 -4.95
C VAL A 119 4.76 8.91 -3.90
N MET A 120 5.39 8.81 -2.73
CA MET A 120 5.33 9.85 -1.70
C MET A 120 5.89 11.18 -2.22
N ARG A 121 7.04 11.18 -2.91
CA ARG A 121 7.63 12.41 -3.50
C ARG A 121 6.69 13.09 -4.49
N ALA A 122 5.92 12.34 -5.25
CA ALA A 122 4.99 12.88 -6.25
C ALA A 122 3.70 13.46 -5.63
N PHE A 123 3.17 12.86 -4.57
CA PHE A 123 1.88 13.25 -4.00
C PHE A 123 1.99 14.16 -2.76
N LEU A 124 3.02 14.00 -1.92
CA LEU A 124 3.17 14.78 -0.69
C LEU A 124 3.17 16.31 -0.90
N PRO A 125 3.81 16.88 -1.93
CA PRO A 125 3.76 18.33 -2.13
C PRO A 125 2.34 18.89 -2.19
N GLY A 126 1.42 18.22 -2.92
CA GLY A 126 0.02 18.63 -2.98
C GLY A 126 -0.74 18.43 -1.67
N MET A 127 -0.46 17.34 -0.94
CA MET A 127 -1.06 17.09 0.38
C MET A 127 -0.57 18.13 1.40
N ILE A 128 0.71 18.50 1.38
CA ILE A 128 1.29 19.54 2.24
C ILE A 128 0.69 20.91 1.93
N ALA A 129 0.57 21.25 0.64
CA ALA A 129 -0.04 22.52 0.23
C ALA A 129 -1.51 22.63 0.69
N ARG A 130 -2.25 21.50 0.71
CA ARG A 130 -3.61 21.45 1.26
C ARG A 130 -3.64 21.48 2.80
N GLY A 131 -2.55 21.10 3.47
CA GLY A 131 -2.44 21.08 4.93
C GLY A 131 -3.13 19.89 5.61
N SER A 132 -3.49 18.84 4.86
CA SER A 132 -4.14 17.65 5.44
C SER A 132 -3.91 16.41 4.58
N GLY A 133 -3.92 15.23 5.21
CA GLY A 133 -3.86 13.94 4.53
C GLY A 133 -3.06 12.89 5.31
N ILE A 134 -3.34 11.65 4.99
CA ILE A 134 -2.70 10.49 5.63
C ILE A 134 -1.99 9.65 4.58
N VAL A 135 -0.72 9.38 4.80
CA VAL A 135 0.05 8.39 4.04
C VAL A 135 0.08 7.09 4.84
N VAL A 136 -0.30 6.00 4.18
CA VAL A 136 -0.22 4.65 4.73
C VAL A 136 0.75 3.84 3.89
N ASN A 137 1.86 3.42 4.47
CA ASN A 137 2.79 2.50 3.84
C ASN A 137 2.53 1.09 4.37
N ILE A 138 2.07 0.18 3.50
CA ILE A 138 1.83 -1.21 3.91
C ILE A 138 3.16 -1.87 4.25
N SER A 139 3.36 -2.06 5.53
CA SER A 139 4.49 -2.74 6.14
C SER A 139 4.21 -4.24 6.29
N SER A 140 4.71 -4.85 7.31
CA SER A 140 4.48 -6.23 7.72
C SER A 140 4.96 -6.41 9.17
N GLY A 141 4.48 -7.45 9.85
CA GLY A 141 5.09 -7.88 11.12
C GLY A 141 6.60 -8.08 10.99
N VAL A 142 7.07 -8.65 9.88
CA VAL A 142 8.51 -8.85 9.62
C VAL A 142 9.29 -7.54 9.33
N GLY A 143 8.66 -6.40 9.33
CA GLY A 143 9.32 -5.10 9.41
C GLY A 143 9.82 -4.75 10.82
N ARG A 144 9.47 -5.57 11.83
CA ARG A 144 9.78 -5.36 13.25
C ARG A 144 10.53 -6.54 13.88
N PHE A 145 10.57 -7.69 13.21
CA PHE A 145 11.36 -8.88 13.57
C PHE A 145 11.82 -9.61 12.31
N ALA A 146 12.76 -10.53 12.45
CA ALA A 146 13.30 -11.28 11.34
C ALA A 146 12.73 -12.70 11.28
N VAL A 147 12.63 -13.24 10.06
CA VAL A 147 12.28 -14.65 9.79
C VAL A 147 13.30 -15.28 8.86
N LYS A 148 13.47 -16.60 8.96
CA LYS A 148 14.40 -17.36 8.13
C LYS A 148 13.98 -17.33 6.66
N ASN A 149 14.95 -17.35 5.75
CA ASN A 149 14.77 -17.47 4.30
C ASN A 149 13.97 -16.34 3.63
N PHE A 150 13.90 -15.15 4.26
CA PHE A 150 13.12 -14.03 3.75
C PHE A 150 13.87 -12.69 3.85
N SER A 151 15.21 -12.75 3.75
CA SER A 151 16.12 -11.65 4.07
C SER A 151 15.85 -10.34 3.33
N ALA A 152 15.69 -10.36 1.99
CA ALA A 152 15.43 -9.15 1.24
C ALA A 152 14.06 -8.52 1.61
N TYR A 153 13.03 -9.35 1.79
CA TYR A 153 11.70 -8.88 2.19
C TYR A 153 11.73 -8.28 3.60
N VAL A 154 12.35 -8.97 4.57
CA VAL A 154 12.58 -8.47 5.93
C VAL A 154 13.30 -7.12 5.89
N ALA A 155 14.42 -7.03 5.16
CA ALA A 155 15.17 -5.77 5.01
C ALA A 155 14.30 -4.66 4.42
N SER A 156 13.51 -4.96 3.36
CA SER A 156 12.63 -3.99 2.73
C SER A 156 11.53 -3.48 3.68
N LYS A 157 10.94 -4.36 4.50
CA LYS A 157 9.88 -3.95 5.43
C LYS A 157 10.42 -3.20 6.65
N HIS A 158 11.63 -3.51 7.14
CA HIS A 158 12.34 -2.66 8.10
C HIS A 158 12.63 -1.27 7.51
N ALA A 159 13.04 -1.19 6.24
CA ALA A 159 13.25 0.07 5.55
C ALA A 159 11.95 0.88 5.43
N VAL A 160 10.80 0.25 5.12
CA VAL A 160 9.49 0.91 5.08
C VAL A 160 9.09 1.46 6.45
N GLU A 161 9.32 0.71 7.54
CA GLU A 161 9.08 1.19 8.91
C GLU A 161 9.94 2.43 9.22
N GLY A 162 11.24 2.38 8.90
CA GLY A 162 12.18 3.50 9.11
C GLY A 162 11.84 4.72 8.26
N LEU A 163 11.60 4.50 6.95
CA LEU A 163 11.23 5.56 6.01
C LEU A 163 9.95 6.28 6.45
N SER A 164 8.93 5.52 6.83
CA SER A 164 7.65 6.09 7.27
C SER A 164 7.80 6.98 8.51
N LYS A 165 8.60 6.53 9.48
CA LYS A 165 8.89 7.32 10.70
C LYS A 165 9.71 8.56 10.42
N ALA A 166 10.71 8.46 9.53
CA ALA A 166 11.51 9.61 9.12
C ALA A 166 10.66 10.67 8.40
N VAL A 167 9.85 10.24 7.41
CA VAL A 167 8.92 11.15 6.71
C VAL A 167 7.93 11.77 7.70
N ALA A 168 7.44 11.01 8.66
CA ALA A 168 6.52 11.53 9.69
C ALA A 168 7.11 12.70 10.49
N LEU A 169 8.42 12.72 10.74
CA LEU A 169 9.11 13.83 11.43
C LEU A 169 9.21 15.10 10.57
N ASP A 170 9.24 14.94 9.25
CA ASP A 170 9.34 16.04 8.29
C ASP A 170 7.97 16.65 7.95
N LEU A 171 6.87 15.95 8.25
CA LEU A 171 5.51 16.39 7.89
C LEU A 171 5.03 17.54 8.78
N PRO A 172 4.39 18.57 8.19
CA PRO A 172 3.74 19.62 8.98
C PRO A 172 2.49 19.06 9.69
N LYS A 173 2.00 19.83 10.68
CA LYS A 173 0.73 19.52 11.37
C LYS A 173 -0.41 19.32 10.37
N GLY A 174 -1.32 18.40 10.67
CA GLY A 174 -2.46 18.08 9.82
C GLY A 174 -2.24 16.90 8.87
N LEU A 175 -0.98 16.42 8.75
CA LEU A 175 -0.65 15.21 7.99
C LEU A 175 -0.13 14.10 8.90
N ALA A 176 -0.16 12.87 8.38
CA ALA A 176 0.50 11.73 9.01
C ALA A 176 1.12 10.79 7.96
N CYS A 177 2.19 10.11 8.36
CA CYS A 177 2.77 8.98 7.63
C CYS A 177 2.86 7.79 8.58
N VAL A 178 2.17 6.69 8.22
CA VAL A 178 1.94 5.54 9.09
C VAL A 178 2.42 4.26 8.41
N PRO A 179 3.40 3.53 8.95
CA PRO A 179 3.65 2.16 8.55
C PRO A 179 2.60 1.24 9.17
N LEU A 180 1.84 0.54 8.31
CA LEU A 180 0.73 -0.33 8.72
C LEU A 180 1.03 -1.78 8.38
N SER A 181 1.10 -2.64 9.40
CA SER A 181 1.14 -4.09 9.21
C SER A 181 -0.27 -4.62 8.97
N PRO A 182 -0.50 -5.38 7.88
CA PRO A 182 -1.80 -5.98 7.61
C PRO A 182 -2.10 -7.22 8.48
N GLY A 183 -1.14 -7.70 9.27
CA GLY A 183 -1.19 -9.03 9.85
C GLY A 183 -0.79 -10.10 8.83
N VAL A 184 -1.25 -11.32 9.05
CA VAL A 184 -1.05 -12.46 8.12
C VAL A 184 -2.34 -12.64 7.33
N VAL A 185 -2.24 -12.60 6.00
CA VAL A 185 -3.41 -12.67 5.10
C VAL A 185 -3.11 -13.65 3.97
N ASP A 186 -4.06 -14.52 3.64
CA ASP A 186 -3.96 -15.53 2.58
C ASP A 186 -3.88 -14.87 1.19
N THR A 187 -2.67 -14.61 0.75
CA THR A 187 -2.35 -14.01 -0.54
C THR A 187 -1.43 -14.91 -1.34
N ASP A 188 -1.36 -14.72 -2.66
CA ASP A 188 -0.37 -15.42 -3.50
C ASP A 188 1.06 -15.25 -3.00
N MET A 189 1.38 -14.08 -2.42
CA MET A 189 2.69 -13.83 -1.82
C MET A 189 2.92 -14.73 -0.60
N LEU A 190 1.93 -14.91 0.25
CA LEU A 190 2.02 -15.80 1.41
C LEU A 190 2.09 -17.27 0.98
N LYS A 191 1.27 -17.68 -0.01
CA LYS A 191 1.28 -19.03 -0.58
C LYS A 191 2.64 -19.40 -1.16
N ALA A 192 3.26 -18.49 -1.87
CA ALA A 192 4.60 -18.69 -2.43
C ALA A 192 5.68 -18.89 -1.34
N HIS A 193 5.48 -18.36 -0.13
CA HIS A 193 6.44 -18.47 0.97
C HIS A 193 6.14 -19.61 1.94
N TRP A 194 4.87 -19.82 2.31
CA TRP A 194 4.46 -20.80 3.33
C TRP A 194 3.82 -22.06 2.75
N GLY A 195 3.48 -22.07 1.45
CA GLY A 195 2.67 -23.10 0.80
C GLY A 195 1.17 -22.85 0.98
N GLU A 196 0.38 -23.51 0.13
CA GLU A 196 -1.08 -23.31 0.07
C GLU A 196 -1.79 -23.75 1.35
N GLU A 197 -1.43 -24.91 1.90
CA GLU A 197 -2.09 -25.47 3.08
C GLU A 197 -1.99 -24.55 4.30
N ARG A 198 -0.80 -23.99 4.56
CA ARG A 198 -0.59 -23.10 5.69
C ARG A 198 -1.18 -21.72 5.46
N SER A 199 -1.09 -21.19 4.23
CA SER A 199 -1.67 -19.91 3.86
C SER A 199 -3.20 -19.93 3.95
N GLY A 200 -3.84 -21.00 3.52
CA GLY A 200 -5.29 -21.16 3.56
C GLY A 200 -5.91 -21.25 4.95
N GLN A 201 -5.11 -21.26 6.02
CA GLN A 201 -5.58 -21.14 7.40
C GLN A 201 -5.74 -19.67 7.85
N GLU A 202 -5.21 -18.74 7.05
CA GLU A 202 -5.24 -17.32 7.36
C GLU A 202 -6.47 -16.64 6.74
N ILE A 203 -6.78 -15.44 7.22
CA ILE A 203 -7.90 -14.64 6.70
C ILE A 203 -7.69 -14.31 5.22
N ASP A 204 -8.74 -14.44 4.40
CA ASP A 204 -8.68 -14.05 3.00
C ASP A 204 -8.65 -12.52 2.81
N PRO A 205 -8.18 -12.01 1.64
CA PRO A 205 -8.05 -10.57 1.40
C PRO A 205 -9.38 -9.78 1.48
N ALA A 206 -10.51 -10.39 1.10
CA ALA A 206 -11.80 -9.71 1.13
C ALA A 206 -12.29 -9.54 2.57
N SER A 207 -12.22 -10.59 3.38
CA SER A 207 -12.53 -10.56 4.81
C SER A 207 -11.58 -9.63 5.58
N TRP A 208 -10.28 -9.63 5.22
CA TRP A 208 -9.32 -8.68 5.76
C TRP A 208 -9.70 -7.22 5.44
N ALA A 209 -10.14 -6.93 4.23
CA ALA A 209 -10.51 -5.57 3.82
C ALA A 209 -11.74 -5.05 4.58
N GLU A 210 -12.64 -5.93 5.06
CA GLU A 210 -13.77 -5.54 5.93
C GLU A 210 -13.29 -4.94 7.26
N ILE A 211 -12.12 -5.39 7.77
CA ILE A 211 -11.49 -4.89 9.00
C ILE A 211 -10.57 -3.71 8.68
N ALA A 212 -9.74 -3.85 7.66
CA ALA A 212 -8.67 -2.91 7.35
C ALA A 212 -9.18 -1.58 6.79
N ALA A 213 -10.24 -1.58 5.98
CA ALA A 213 -10.74 -0.34 5.39
C ALA A 213 -11.31 0.63 6.44
N PRO A 214 -12.18 0.23 7.38
CA PRO A 214 -12.59 1.11 8.48
C PRO A 214 -11.41 1.56 9.34
N PHE A 215 -10.46 0.67 9.63
CA PHE A 215 -9.25 1.01 10.37
C PHE A 215 -8.45 2.13 9.69
N ILE A 216 -8.18 2.00 8.38
CA ILE A 216 -7.46 2.99 7.58
C ILE A 216 -8.23 4.31 7.48
N LEU A 217 -9.54 4.26 7.29
CA LEU A 217 -10.40 5.44 7.27
C LEU A 217 -10.42 6.16 8.61
N GLY A 218 -10.29 5.46 9.71
CA GLY A 218 -10.20 6.02 11.07
C GLY A 218 -8.84 6.64 11.43
N LEU A 219 -7.81 6.56 10.56
CA LEU A 219 -6.51 7.19 10.82
C LEU A 219 -6.60 8.71 10.85
N THR A 220 -5.83 9.30 11.75
CA THR A 220 -5.82 10.74 12.01
C THR A 220 -4.38 11.27 12.08
N PRO A 221 -4.16 12.58 12.05
CA PRO A 221 -2.82 13.16 12.27
C PRO A 221 -2.20 12.79 13.62
N ALA A 222 -2.98 12.37 14.62
CA ALA A 222 -2.47 11.89 15.91
C ALA A 222 -1.75 10.54 15.81
N ASP A 223 -1.90 9.83 14.69
CA ASP A 223 -1.25 8.55 14.43
C ASP A 223 0.10 8.70 13.71
N ASN A 224 0.53 9.93 13.45
CA ASN A 224 1.77 10.22 12.74
C ASN A 224 2.99 9.50 13.35
N GLY A 225 3.71 8.74 12.52
CA GLY A 225 4.92 8.00 12.92
C GLY A 225 4.68 6.72 13.73
N LYS A 226 3.43 6.40 14.09
CA LYS A 226 3.12 5.17 14.83
C LYS A 226 3.17 3.94 13.92
N SER A 227 3.87 2.90 14.37
CA SER A 227 3.80 1.57 13.74
C SER A 227 2.53 0.86 14.17
N LEU A 228 1.55 0.74 13.28
CA LEU A 228 0.23 0.18 13.58
C LEU A 228 0.04 -1.22 12.98
N ASN A 229 -1.00 -1.91 13.44
CA ASN A 229 -1.42 -3.21 12.94
C ASN A 229 -2.95 -3.21 12.82
N THR A 230 -3.49 -3.75 11.72
CA THR A 230 -4.95 -3.84 11.48
C THR A 230 -5.69 -4.75 12.47
N SER A 231 -4.98 -5.61 13.19
CA SER A 231 -5.55 -6.48 14.21
C SER A 231 -5.61 -5.85 15.63
N GLU A 232 -5.08 -4.65 15.80
CA GLU A 232 -5.16 -3.93 17.08
C GLU A 232 -6.52 -3.23 17.21
N GLU A 233 -7.21 -3.43 18.32
CA GLU A 233 -8.39 -2.66 18.68
C GLU A 233 -8.01 -1.20 18.91
N ARG A 234 -8.83 -0.27 18.40
CA ARG A 234 -8.65 1.19 18.55
C ARG A 234 -9.59 1.75 19.58
#